data_f4d8c3177b1ca8e0ab19ab499363cb66
#
_entry.id   f4d8c3177b1ca8e0ab19ab499363cb66
#
_cell.length_a   1.000
_cell.length_b   1.000
_cell.length_c   1.000
_cell.angle_alpha   90.00
_cell.angle_beta   90.00
_cell.angle_gamma   90.00
#
_symmetry.space_group_name_H-M   'P 1'
#
loop_
_entity.id
_entity.type
_entity.pdbx_description
1 polymer ?
#
loop_
_entity_poly.entity_id
_entity_poly.type
_entity_poly.pdbx_seq_one_letter_code
_entity_poly.pdbx_strand_id
1 'polypeptide(L)'
;MKWLPPVLGLVALLLKEAEIDRVDTIGGVDFHVGTLHWQPVVIMRSGIGKVMAASAATAMLNNYPISKVIFTGIAGGVGDETQVLDQVIATRLVQHDYGTITNDGFVWSSGVTGEEMGEKVFYTCDPDLVDLAFEAAVQVVGEDHVFKGTVATGDQFVASEEYVRRLQQDFDAIACEMEGASIAAVCTQYGMPFVVIRAMSDKADGNAHESVDNMGDLAADNSSRIVIQMMDAMRS
;
A
#
# COMPACT_ATOMS: atom_id res chain seq x y z
N MET A 1 -3.32 -23.00 -12.59
CA MET A 1 -3.01 -21.82 -11.78
C MET A 1 -3.24 -20.61 -12.69
N LYS A 2 -4.36 -19.91 -12.52
CA LYS A 2 -4.64 -18.69 -13.28
C LYS A 2 -3.85 -17.59 -12.60
N TRP A 3 -3.04 -16.86 -13.35
CA TRP A 3 -2.46 -15.61 -12.87
C TRP A 3 -3.60 -14.65 -12.62
N LEU A 4 -3.59 -13.95 -11.48
CA LEU A 4 -4.52 -12.85 -11.22
C LEU A 4 -4.45 -11.89 -12.41
N PRO A 5 -5.58 -11.51 -13.02
CA PRO A 5 -5.55 -10.42 -13.99
C PRO A 5 -4.98 -9.19 -13.26
N PRO A 6 -4.19 -8.35 -13.95
CA PRO A 6 -3.75 -7.10 -13.34
C PRO A 6 -5.02 -6.35 -12.91
N VAL A 7 -5.12 -5.99 -11.62
CA VAL A 7 -6.22 -5.14 -11.13
C VAL A 7 -6.10 -3.81 -11.87
N LEU A 8 -6.86 -3.68 -12.94
CA LEU A 8 -6.80 -2.54 -13.86
C LEU A 8 -7.31 -1.25 -13.20
N GLY A 9 -8.06 -1.37 -12.10
CA GLY A 9 -8.73 -0.28 -11.42
C GLY A 9 -7.85 0.70 -10.63
N LEU A 10 -6.71 0.23 -10.09
CA LEU A 10 -5.95 0.95 -9.04
C LEU A 10 -5.51 2.39 -9.35
N VAL A 11 -5.33 2.75 -10.60
CA VAL A 11 -5.03 4.13 -11.01
C VAL A 11 -5.98 4.65 -12.09
N ALA A 12 -6.91 3.81 -12.57
CA ALA A 12 -7.78 4.18 -13.68
C ALA A 12 -8.66 5.38 -13.33
N LEU A 13 -9.25 5.39 -12.13
CA LEU A 13 -10.06 6.51 -11.66
C LEU A 13 -9.21 7.77 -11.47
N LEU A 14 -8.03 7.66 -10.88
CA LEU A 14 -7.15 8.82 -10.70
C LEU A 14 -6.76 9.44 -12.05
N LEU A 15 -6.41 8.61 -13.04
CA LEU A 15 -6.05 9.08 -14.38
C LEU A 15 -7.26 9.67 -15.13
N LYS A 16 -8.47 9.18 -14.86
CA LYS A 16 -9.69 9.72 -15.46
C LYS A 16 -10.04 11.11 -14.92
N GLU A 17 -9.80 11.34 -13.63
CA GLU A 17 -10.11 12.60 -12.94
C GLU A 17 -8.95 13.63 -13.04
N ALA A 18 -7.74 13.19 -13.40
CA ALA A 18 -6.59 14.06 -13.55
C ALA A 18 -6.53 14.74 -14.93
N GLU A 19 -6.06 15.98 -14.96
CA GLU A 19 -5.64 16.67 -16.18
C GLU A 19 -4.17 16.37 -16.43
N ILE A 20 -3.87 15.49 -17.41
CA ILE A 20 -2.51 15.03 -17.69
C ILE A 20 -1.85 15.94 -18.75
N ASP A 21 -0.74 16.57 -18.39
CA ASP A 21 0.06 17.42 -19.28
C ASP A 21 0.99 16.60 -20.16
N ARG A 22 1.61 15.55 -19.60
CA ARG A 22 2.53 14.65 -20.31
C ARG A 22 2.67 13.30 -19.61
N VAL A 23 3.18 12.34 -20.38
CA VAL A 23 3.56 11.02 -19.88
C VAL A 23 5.02 10.77 -20.19
N ASP A 24 5.81 10.51 -19.15
CA ASP A 24 7.22 10.17 -19.27
C ASP A 24 7.41 8.69 -19.00
N THR A 25 8.05 7.91 -19.89
CA THR A 25 8.35 6.50 -19.66
C THR A 25 9.78 6.33 -19.16
N ILE A 26 9.96 5.86 -17.94
CA ILE A 26 11.28 5.65 -17.30
C ILE A 26 11.34 4.21 -16.78
N GLY A 27 12.33 3.44 -17.22
CA GLY A 27 12.49 2.05 -16.79
C GLY A 27 11.29 1.14 -17.11
N GLY A 28 10.50 1.49 -18.14
CA GLY A 28 9.30 0.75 -18.52
C GLY A 28 8.06 1.09 -17.68
N VAL A 29 8.15 2.11 -16.82
CA VAL A 29 7.03 2.65 -16.04
C VAL A 29 6.59 3.99 -16.63
N ASP A 30 5.29 4.17 -16.83
CA ASP A 30 4.71 5.42 -17.29
C ASP A 30 4.37 6.32 -16.10
N PHE A 31 4.93 7.53 -16.10
CA PHE A 31 4.70 8.58 -15.13
C PHE A 31 3.82 9.66 -15.75
N HIS A 32 2.59 9.74 -15.29
CA HIS A 32 1.60 10.72 -15.76
C HIS A 32 1.74 11.99 -14.93
N VAL A 33 2.25 13.05 -15.54
CA VAL A 33 2.47 14.35 -14.90
C VAL A 33 1.33 15.29 -15.23
N GLY A 34 0.76 15.91 -14.23
CA GLY A 34 -0.38 16.81 -14.43
C GLY A 34 -0.95 17.34 -13.12
N THR A 35 -2.25 17.57 -13.08
CA THR A 35 -2.97 18.03 -11.90
C THR A 35 -4.14 17.11 -11.59
N LEU A 36 -4.39 16.87 -10.30
CA LEU A 36 -5.57 16.18 -9.79
C LEU A 36 -6.23 17.09 -8.76
N HIS A 37 -7.46 17.54 -9.03
CA HIS A 37 -8.17 18.50 -8.16
C HIS A 37 -7.29 19.69 -7.75
N TRP A 38 -6.64 20.33 -8.76
CA TRP A 38 -5.76 21.50 -8.64
C TRP A 38 -4.39 21.25 -7.98
N GLN A 39 -4.15 20.05 -7.46
CA GLN A 39 -2.85 19.68 -6.91
C GLN A 39 -1.94 19.16 -8.03
N PRO A 40 -0.69 19.63 -8.13
CA PRO A 40 0.26 19.04 -9.05
C PRO A 40 0.60 17.63 -8.61
N VAL A 41 0.51 16.67 -9.54
CA VAL A 41 0.71 15.24 -9.25
C VAL A 41 1.59 14.55 -10.29
N VAL A 42 2.22 13.46 -9.85
CA VAL A 42 2.79 12.44 -10.72
C VAL A 42 2.11 11.11 -10.36
N ILE A 43 1.34 10.56 -11.27
CA ILE A 43 0.60 9.30 -11.07
C ILE A 43 1.31 8.19 -11.83
N MET A 44 1.59 7.08 -11.15
CA MET A 44 2.22 5.91 -11.76
C MET A 44 1.68 4.62 -11.17
N ARG A 45 1.84 3.51 -11.90
CA ARG A 45 1.68 2.15 -11.36
C ARG A 45 3.02 1.63 -10.88
N SER A 46 3.07 1.17 -9.63
CA SER A 46 4.29 0.63 -9.06
C SER A 46 4.70 -0.75 -9.60
N GLY A 47 3.77 -1.47 -10.23
CA GLY A 47 3.92 -2.91 -10.50
C GLY A 47 3.58 -3.75 -9.27
N ILE A 48 3.73 -5.07 -9.37
CA ILE A 48 3.44 -6.03 -8.30
C ILE A 48 4.76 -6.49 -7.66
N GLY A 49 4.75 -6.53 -6.33
CA GLY A 49 5.86 -7.00 -5.52
C GLY A 49 6.88 -5.93 -5.18
N LYS A 50 7.68 -6.22 -4.17
CA LYS A 50 8.60 -5.27 -3.52
C LYS A 50 9.62 -4.65 -4.47
N VAL A 51 10.20 -5.46 -5.35
CA VAL A 51 11.27 -5.01 -6.27
C VAL A 51 10.72 -3.99 -7.28
N MET A 52 9.57 -4.28 -7.89
CA MET A 52 8.95 -3.38 -8.86
C MET A 52 8.53 -2.07 -8.21
N ALA A 53 7.90 -2.15 -7.03
CA ALA A 53 7.43 -0.99 -6.31
C ALA A 53 8.58 -0.08 -5.84
N ALA A 54 9.66 -0.65 -5.29
CA ALA A 54 10.84 0.11 -4.90
C ALA A 54 11.52 0.77 -6.11
N SER A 55 11.64 0.06 -7.23
CA SER A 55 12.23 0.60 -8.47
C SER A 55 11.43 1.79 -9.00
N ALA A 56 10.10 1.66 -9.08
CA ALA A 56 9.21 2.72 -9.56
C ALA A 56 9.24 3.95 -8.63
N ALA A 57 9.19 3.74 -7.30
CA ALA A 57 9.30 4.83 -6.33
C ALA A 57 10.64 5.57 -6.42
N THR A 58 11.74 4.83 -6.55
CA THR A 58 13.08 5.40 -6.71
C THR A 58 13.18 6.24 -7.99
N ALA A 59 12.63 5.72 -9.10
CA ALA A 59 12.60 6.47 -10.36
C ALA A 59 11.76 7.76 -10.23
N MET A 60 10.60 7.70 -9.56
CA MET A 60 9.78 8.88 -9.30
C MET A 60 10.52 9.93 -8.48
N LEU A 61 11.11 9.56 -7.36
CA LEU A 61 11.79 10.51 -6.46
C LEU A 61 13.05 11.13 -7.07
N ASN A 62 13.72 10.42 -7.99
CA ASN A 62 14.91 10.94 -8.67
C ASN A 62 14.61 11.86 -9.86
N ASN A 63 13.43 11.75 -10.45
CA ASN A 63 13.12 12.48 -11.70
C ASN A 63 12.12 13.62 -11.52
N TYR A 64 11.41 13.68 -10.38
CA TYR A 64 10.36 14.68 -10.14
C TYR A 64 10.53 15.35 -8.77
N PRO A 65 10.13 16.63 -8.64
CA PRO A 65 10.19 17.37 -7.36
C PRO A 65 9.03 16.97 -6.44
N ILE A 66 9.04 15.73 -5.96
CA ILE A 66 8.02 15.17 -5.08
C ILE A 66 8.18 15.72 -3.67
N SER A 67 7.09 16.13 -3.03
CA SER A 67 7.06 16.61 -1.64
C SER A 67 6.44 15.60 -0.66
N LYS A 68 5.63 14.67 -1.15
CA LYS A 68 4.99 13.61 -0.36
C LYS A 68 4.57 12.46 -1.28
N VAL A 69 4.43 11.27 -0.71
CA VAL A 69 3.98 10.08 -1.45
C VAL A 69 2.69 9.55 -0.81
N ILE A 70 1.66 9.38 -1.63
CA ILE A 70 0.42 8.70 -1.25
C ILE A 70 0.38 7.41 -2.07
N PHE A 71 0.47 6.28 -1.39
CA PHE A 71 0.44 4.98 -2.03
C PHE A 71 -0.88 4.28 -1.73
N THR A 72 -1.67 4.02 -2.76
CA THR A 72 -3.00 3.43 -2.64
C THR A 72 -3.09 2.11 -3.37
N GLY A 73 -3.91 1.20 -2.88
CA GLY A 73 -4.07 -0.14 -3.45
C GLY A 73 -5.06 -1.01 -2.69
N ILE A 74 -5.07 -2.30 -3.05
CA ILE A 74 -5.87 -3.32 -2.37
C ILE A 74 -4.99 -4.18 -1.45
N ALA A 75 -5.60 -4.89 -0.51
CA ALA A 75 -4.93 -5.79 0.41
C ALA A 75 -5.89 -6.88 0.91
N GLY A 76 -5.34 -7.96 1.44
CA GLY A 76 -6.07 -8.93 2.24
C GLY A 76 -6.18 -8.47 3.69
N GLY A 77 -7.38 -8.58 4.26
CA GLY A 77 -7.63 -8.28 5.67
C GLY A 77 -6.99 -9.33 6.60
N VAL A 78 -6.34 -8.88 7.65
CA VAL A 78 -5.70 -9.73 8.68
C VAL A 78 -6.50 -9.63 9.98
N GLY A 79 -6.87 -10.79 10.54
CA GLY A 79 -7.68 -10.85 11.76
C GLY A 79 -9.17 -10.58 11.53
N ASP A 80 -9.90 -10.37 12.62
CA ASP A 80 -11.37 -10.25 12.59
C ASP A 80 -11.84 -8.78 12.50
N GLU A 81 -10.93 -7.81 12.65
CA GLU A 81 -11.27 -6.41 12.77
C GLU A 81 -11.77 -5.81 11.44
N THR A 82 -11.16 -6.22 10.32
CA THR A 82 -11.51 -5.67 9.01
C THR A 82 -12.38 -6.63 8.19
N GLN A 83 -13.24 -6.09 7.36
CA GLN A 83 -14.08 -6.81 6.40
C GLN A 83 -13.71 -6.42 4.97
N VAL A 84 -14.19 -7.18 3.98
CA VAL A 84 -14.05 -6.81 2.55
C VAL A 84 -14.70 -5.45 2.31
N LEU A 85 -14.02 -4.58 1.56
CA LEU A 85 -14.31 -3.18 1.27
C LEU A 85 -13.98 -2.16 2.38
N ASP A 86 -13.58 -2.61 3.58
CA ASP A 86 -13.04 -1.70 4.58
C ASP A 86 -11.72 -1.08 4.11
N GLN A 87 -11.38 0.05 4.70
CA GLN A 87 -10.17 0.82 4.39
C GLN A 87 -9.19 0.75 5.56
N VAL A 88 -7.96 0.44 5.27
CA VAL A 88 -6.85 0.49 6.22
C VAL A 88 -5.91 1.64 5.85
N ILE A 89 -5.77 2.58 6.76
CA ILE A 89 -4.75 3.63 6.70
C ILE A 89 -3.56 3.16 7.52
N ALA A 90 -2.45 2.86 6.85
CA ALA A 90 -1.27 2.38 7.54
C ALA A 90 -0.68 3.46 8.45
N THR A 91 -0.47 3.13 9.72
CA THR A 91 0.34 3.94 10.64
C THR A 91 1.80 3.56 10.56
N ARG A 92 2.07 2.30 10.25
CA ARG A 92 3.40 1.73 10.03
C ARG A 92 3.31 0.51 9.13
N LEU A 93 4.44 0.19 8.48
CA LEU A 93 4.55 -0.99 7.63
C LEU A 93 5.76 -1.85 8.05
N VAL A 94 5.68 -3.15 7.74
CA VAL A 94 6.75 -4.11 8.01
C VAL A 94 6.90 -5.08 6.85
N GLN A 95 8.14 -5.52 6.55
CA GLN A 95 8.36 -6.63 5.63
C GLN A 95 8.31 -7.95 6.41
N HIS A 96 7.22 -8.71 6.25
CA HIS A 96 7.02 -9.96 7.00
C HIS A 96 7.86 -11.14 6.49
N ASP A 97 8.41 -11.04 5.30
CA ASP A 97 9.20 -12.07 4.63
C ASP A 97 10.71 -11.73 4.57
N TYR A 98 11.15 -10.69 5.28
CA TYR A 98 12.55 -10.30 5.34
C TYR A 98 13.22 -10.87 6.57
N GLY A 99 14.22 -11.74 6.40
CA GLY A 99 14.87 -12.39 7.53
C GLY A 99 15.82 -13.53 7.15
N THR A 100 16.17 -14.33 8.14
CA THR A 100 17.10 -15.44 8.05
C THR A 100 16.36 -16.77 8.16
N ILE A 101 16.65 -17.71 7.25
CA ILE A 101 16.20 -19.10 7.38
C ILE A 101 17.24 -19.87 8.17
N THR A 102 16.84 -20.41 9.32
CA THR A 102 17.64 -21.27 10.18
C THR A 102 17.14 -22.72 10.12
N ASN A 103 17.83 -23.65 10.79
CA ASN A 103 17.34 -25.02 10.93
C ASN A 103 16.02 -25.12 11.74
N ASP A 104 15.74 -24.12 12.57
CA ASP A 104 14.54 -24.05 13.39
C ASP A 104 13.40 -23.23 12.74
N GLY A 105 13.63 -22.72 11.51
CA GLY A 105 12.66 -21.97 10.73
C GLY A 105 13.09 -20.55 10.40
N PHE A 106 12.13 -19.74 9.99
CA PHE A 106 12.34 -18.35 9.61
C PHE A 106 12.41 -17.44 10.84
N VAL A 107 13.44 -16.60 10.89
CA VAL A 107 13.62 -15.56 11.91
C VAL A 107 13.67 -14.20 11.23
N TRP A 108 12.80 -13.28 11.65
CA TRP A 108 12.81 -11.92 11.12
C TRP A 108 14.12 -11.22 11.42
N SER A 109 14.54 -10.41 10.48
CA SER A 109 15.69 -9.54 10.62
C SER A 109 15.32 -8.15 10.16
N SER A 110 15.85 -7.14 10.81
CA SER A 110 15.71 -5.75 10.37
C SER A 110 16.38 -5.49 9.01
N GLY A 111 17.25 -6.39 8.57
CA GLY A 111 17.98 -6.28 7.33
C GLY A 111 19.11 -5.28 7.32
N VAL A 112 19.35 -4.62 8.42
CA VAL A 112 20.48 -3.70 8.56
C VAL A 112 21.62 -4.44 9.24
N THR A 113 22.80 -4.42 8.63
CA THR A 113 24.01 -5.02 9.19
C THR A 113 24.32 -4.42 10.55
N GLY A 114 24.32 -5.24 11.59
CA GLY A 114 24.65 -4.84 12.95
C GLY A 114 23.48 -4.85 13.94
N GLU A 115 22.26 -5.11 13.48
CA GLU A 115 21.11 -5.29 14.36
C GLU A 115 20.96 -6.76 14.82
N GLU A 116 20.36 -6.96 15.99
CA GLU A 116 20.14 -8.30 16.53
C GLU A 116 19.14 -9.08 15.66
N MET A 117 19.39 -10.39 15.50
CA MET A 117 18.45 -11.26 14.81
C MET A 117 17.11 -11.29 15.59
N GLY A 118 16.01 -11.16 14.86
CA GLY A 118 14.66 -11.14 15.44
C GLY A 118 14.11 -9.75 15.70
N GLU A 119 14.90 -8.69 15.54
CA GLU A 119 14.41 -7.32 15.61
C GLU A 119 13.60 -6.98 14.36
N LYS A 120 12.40 -6.43 14.57
CA LYS A 120 11.45 -6.07 13.51
C LYS A 120 11.56 -4.59 13.22
N VAL A 121 11.89 -4.20 11.97
CA VAL A 121 11.89 -2.81 11.55
C VAL A 121 10.54 -2.43 10.97
N PHE A 122 9.96 -1.40 11.55
CA PHE A 122 8.75 -0.77 11.05
C PHE A 122 9.08 0.56 10.39
N TYR A 123 8.46 0.81 9.23
CA TYR A 123 8.47 2.09 8.53
C TYR A 123 7.24 2.87 8.95
N THR A 124 7.44 3.96 9.68
CA THR A 124 6.34 4.80 10.21
C THR A 124 5.87 5.79 9.14
N CYS A 125 4.57 5.82 8.89
CA CYS A 125 3.94 6.80 8.01
C CYS A 125 3.95 8.19 8.64
N ASP A 126 3.87 9.22 7.81
CA ASP A 126 3.74 10.60 8.26
C ASP A 126 2.40 10.81 8.97
N PRO A 127 2.38 11.28 10.23
CA PRO A 127 1.15 11.37 11.03
C PRO A 127 0.13 12.35 10.44
N ASP A 128 0.56 13.46 9.85
CA ASP A 128 -0.36 14.43 9.25
C ASP A 128 -1.02 13.85 8.00
N LEU A 129 -0.28 13.07 7.21
CA LEU A 129 -0.84 12.35 6.06
C LEU A 129 -1.76 11.20 6.48
N VAL A 130 -1.46 10.51 7.58
CA VAL A 130 -2.32 9.45 8.15
C VAL A 130 -3.66 10.04 8.58
N ASP A 131 -3.66 11.17 9.30
CA ASP A 131 -4.88 11.82 9.76
C ASP A 131 -5.70 12.36 8.58
N LEU A 132 -5.06 13.00 7.61
CA LEU A 132 -5.71 13.45 6.39
C LEU A 132 -6.34 12.29 5.61
N ALA A 133 -5.63 11.17 5.46
CA ALA A 133 -6.15 9.99 4.78
C ALA A 133 -7.32 9.35 5.53
N PHE A 134 -7.26 9.32 6.86
CA PHE A 134 -8.33 8.80 7.69
C PHE A 134 -9.61 9.66 7.56
N GLU A 135 -9.49 10.98 7.67
CA GLU A 135 -10.62 11.89 7.50
C GLU A 135 -11.25 11.79 6.11
N ALA A 136 -10.41 11.71 5.07
CA ALA A 136 -10.87 11.50 3.70
C ALA A 136 -11.59 10.15 3.52
N ALA A 137 -11.05 9.08 4.12
CA ALA A 137 -11.66 7.76 4.06
C ALA A 137 -13.03 7.73 4.76
N VAL A 138 -13.14 8.35 5.93
CA VAL A 138 -14.43 8.47 6.66
C VAL A 138 -15.49 9.17 5.80
N GLN A 139 -15.11 10.18 5.02
CA GLN A 139 -16.06 10.86 4.12
C GLN A 139 -16.49 9.98 2.94
N VAL A 140 -15.65 9.04 2.50
CA VAL A 140 -15.95 8.16 1.34
C VAL A 140 -16.75 6.93 1.74
N VAL A 141 -16.38 6.25 2.84
CA VAL A 141 -16.97 4.95 3.21
C VAL A 141 -17.68 4.93 4.56
N GLY A 142 -17.54 5.98 5.39
CA GLY A 142 -18.07 6.03 6.76
C GLY A 142 -17.07 5.55 7.81
N GLU A 143 -17.19 6.05 9.04
CA GLU A 143 -16.22 5.83 10.13
C GLU A 143 -16.09 4.36 10.52
N ASP A 144 -17.19 3.61 10.52
CA ASP A 144 -17.22 2.18 10.88
C ASP A 144 -16.44 1.29 9.91
N HIS A 145 -16.03 1.83 8.74
CA HIS A 145 -15.31 1.13 7.67
C HIS A 145 -13.87 1.60 7.49
N VAL A 146 -13.32 2.37 8.45
CA VAL A 146 -11.96 2.91 8.36
C VAL A 146 -11.15 2.55 9.59
N PHE A 147 -10.00 1.90 9.37
CA PHE A 147 -9.13 1.40 10.42
C PHE A 147 -7.72 1.98 10.27
N LYS A 148 -7.05 2.23 11.38
CA LYS A 148 -5.63 2.60 11.43
C LYS A 148 -4.83 1.44 12.01
N GLY A 149 -3.73 1.03 11.37
CA GLY A 149 -2.93 -0.06 11.93
C GLY A 149 -1.68 -0.41 11.11
N THR A 150 -1.11 -1.56 11.43
CA THR A 150 0.07 -2.10 10.76
C THR A 150 -0.33 -2.81 9.46
N VAL A 151 0.39 -2.52 8.38
CA VAL A 151 0.30 -3.26 7.12
C VAL A 151 1.56 -4.12 6.94
N ALA A 152 1.36 -5.41 6.71
CA ALA A 152 2.42 -6.38 6.47
C ALA A 152 2.64 -6.60 4.97
N THR A 153 3.87 -6.44 4.50
CA THR A 153 4.25 -6.58 3.09
C THR A 153 5.14 -7.79 2.87
N GLY A 154 4.89 -8.55 1.79
CA GLY A 154 5.77 -9.64 1.36
C GLY A 154 5.56 -10.00 -0.11
N ASP A 155 6.56 -10.63 -0.74
CA ASP A 155 6.46 -11.08 -2.14
C ASP A 155 5.66 -12.37 -2.28
N GLN A 156 4.57 -12.49 -1.51
CA GLN A 156 3.70 -13.65 -1.47
C GLN A 156 2.24 -13.21 -1.42
N PHE A 157 1.41 -13.81 -2.28
CA PHE A 157 -0.03 -13.68 -2.15
C PHE A 157 -0.48 -14.58 -1.00
N VAL A 158 -0.89 -14.00 0.12
CA VAL A 158 -1.34 -14.73 1.31
C VAL A 158 -2.77 -15.21 1.11
N ALA A 159 -2.98 -16.52 1.21
CA ALA A 159 -4.27 -17.19 1.13
C ALA A 159 -4.28 -18.35 2.17
N SER A 160 -4.00 -18.02 3.42
CA SER A 160 -3.85 -19.00 4.51
C SER A 160 -4.20 -18.38 5.84
N GLU A 161 -5.27 -18.90 6.48
CA GLU A 161 -5.70 -18.48 7.81
C GLU A 161 -4.60 -18.67 8.88
N GLU A 162 -3.78 -19.72 8.78
CA GLU A 162 -2.68 -19.94 9.70
C GLU A 162 -1.62 -18.83 9.54
N TYR A 163 -1.31 -18.45 8.31
CA TYR A 163 -0.34 -17.40 8.04
C TYR A 163 -0.88 -16.02 8.48
N VAL A 164 -2.16 -15.76 8.25
CA VAL A 164 -2.85 -14.54 8.74
C VAL A 164 -2.74 -14.41 10.26
N ARG A 165 -3.02 -15.51 11.00
CA ARG A 165 -2.86 -15.50 12.47
C ARG A 165 -1.42 -15.17 12.90
N ARG A 166 -0.41 -15.67 12.17
CA ARG A 166 0.99 -15.32 12.44
C ARG A 166 1.27 -13.85 12.17
N LEU A 167 0.77 -13.28 11.06
CA LEU A 167 0.95 -11.85 10.77
C LEU A 167 0.34 -10.98 11.87
N GLN A 168 -0.82 -11.36 12.40
CA GLN A 168 -1.46 -10.66 13.50
C GLN A 168 -0.64 -10.79 14.80
N GLN A 169 -0.24 -12.00 15.18
CA GLN A 169 0.51 -12.26 16.41
C GLN A 169 1.91 -11.64 16.40
N ASP A 170 2.61 -11.73 15.25
CA ASP A 170 3.99 -11.32 15.16
C ASP A 170 4.17 -9.82 14.90
N PHE A 171 3.21 -9.17 14.20
CA PHE A 171 3.35 -7.79 13.76
C PHE A 171 2.20 -6.87 14.18
N ASP A 172 1.17 -7.41 14.84
CA ASP A 172 -0.07 -6.66 15.10
C ASP A 172 -0.64 -6.09 13.78
N ALA A 173 -0.53 -6.89 12.71
CA ALA A 173 -0.97 -6.49 11.38
C ALA A 173 -2.48 -6.63 11.25
N ILE A 174 -3.13 -5.68 10.57
CA ILE A 174 -4.55 -5.71 10.23
C ILE A 174 -4.81 -5.82 8.73
N ALA A 175 -3.75 -5.72 7.92
CA ALA A 175 -3.80 -5.97 6.48
C ALA A 175 -2.47 -6.55 5.99
N CYS A 176 -2.50 -7.30 4.88
CA CYS A 176 -1.30 -7.79 4.19
C CYS A 176 -1.41 -7.57 2.67
N GLU A 177 -0.27 -7.23 2.07
CA GLU A 177 -0.15 -6.90 0.65
C GLU A 177 1.29 -7.11 0.16
N MET A 178 1.65 -6.62 -1.04
CA MET A 178 2.92 -7.01 -1.67
C MET A 178 3.88 -5.85 -1.98
N GLU A 179 3.58 -4.59 -1.66
CA GLU A 179 4.37 -3.42 -2.12
C GLU A 179 4.68 -2.37 -1.04
N GLY A 180 3.75 -2.14 -0.11
CA GLY A 180 3.72 -0.96 0.75
C GLY A 180 4.99 -0.74 1.55
N ALA A 181 5.53 -1.77 2.21
CA ALA A 181 6.75 -1.60 3.01
C ALA A 181 8.00 -1.34 2.15
N SER A 182 8.02 -1.74 0.87
CA SER A 182 9.13 -1.40 -0.03
C SER A 182 9.08 0.07 -0.48
N ILE A 183 7.89 0.60 -0.75
CA ILE A 183 7.68 2.04 -0.98
C ILE A 183 8.07 2.83 0.27
N ALA A 184 7.61 2.39 1.45
CA ALA A 184 7.91 3.00 2.73
C ALA A 184 9.43 3.03 3.03
N ALA A 185 10.13 1.93 2.72
CA ALA A 185 11.60 1.86 2.85
C ALA A 185 12.31 2.89 1.96
N VAL A 186 11.90 3.01 0.70
CA VAL A 186 12.44 4.02 -0.23
C VAL A 186 12.13 5.42 0.29
N CYS A 187 10.89 5.72 0.67
CA CYS A 187 10.51 7.03 1.20
C CYS A 187 11.31 7.39 2.45
N THR A 188 11.48 6.44 3.38
CA THR A 188 12.30 6.63 4.59
C THR A 188 13.75 6.96 4.23
N GLN A 189 14.34 6.23 3.28
CA GLN A 189 15.71 6.47 2.83
C GLN A 189 15.90 7.86 2.21
N TYR A 190 14.88 8.37 1.53
CA TYR A 190 14.88 9.71 0.90
C TYR A 190 14.41 10.82 1.85
N GLY A 191 14.01 10.51 3.10
CA GLY A 191 13.40 11.48 4.02
C GLY A 191 12.08 12.04 3.50
N MET A 192 11.34 11.25 2.71
CA MET A 192 10.10 11.65 2.04
C MET A 192 8.87 11.29 2.90
N PRO A 193 8.01 12.26 3.27
CA PRO A 193 6.74 11.97 3.93
C PRO A 193 5.85 11.06 3.07
N PHE A 194 5.23 10.06 3.69
CA PHE A 194 4.39 9.12 2.96
C PHE A 194 3.23 8.60 3.81
N VAL A 195 2.17 8.14 3.14
CA VAL A 195 1.08 7.34 3.69
C VAL A 195 0.72 6.21 2.74
N VAL A 196 0.29 5.08 3.29
CA VAL A 196 -0.20 3.92 2.55
C VAL A 196 -1.66 3.67 2.91
N ILE A 197 -2.51 3.55 1.88
CA ILE A 197 -3.95 3.33 1.98
C ILE A 197 -4.26 2.00 1.31
N ARG A 198 -5.00 1.13 1.98
CA ARG A 198 -5.38 -0.17 1.45
C ARG A 198 -6.87 -0.43 1.60
N ALA A 199 -7.54 -0.77 0.50
CA ALA A 199 -8.91 -1.27 0.52
C ALA A 199 -8.90 -2.79 0.57
N MET A 200 -9.67 -3.38 1.48
CA MET A 200 -9.71 -4.83 1.64
C MET A 200 -10.47 -5.47 0.48
N SER A 201 -9.75 -6.24 -0.34
CA SER A 201 -10.33 -7.02 -1.46
C SER A 201 -10.75 -8.41 -1.03
N ASP A 202 -10.15 -8.92 0.03
CA ASP A 202 -10.29 -10.28 0.56
C ASP A 202 -9.89 -10.35 2.04
N LYS A 203 -9.95 -11.55 2.62
CA LYS A 203 -9.55 -11.80 4.01
C LYS A 203 -8.24 -12.57 4.14
N ALA A 204 -7.45 -12.64 3.07
CA ALA A 204 -6.21 -13.43 2.99
C ALA A 204 -6.38 -14.91 3.39
N ASP A 205 -7.59 -15.42 3.31
CA ASP A 205 -7.98 -16.80 3.64
C ASP A 205 -8.02 -17.72 2.41
N GLY A 206 -8.52 -18.95 2.57
CA GLY A 206 -8.63 -19.91 1.48
C GLY A 206 -9.50 -19.45 0.29
N ASN A 207 -10.32 -18.41 0.44
CA ASN A 207 -11.19 -17.85 -0.59
C ASN A 207 -10.65 -16.56 -1.19
N ALA A 208 -9.45 -16.12 -0.81
CA ALA A 208 -8.88 -14.83 -1.19
C ALA A 208 -8.86 -14.59 -2.71
N HIS A 209 -8.49 -15.59 -3.51
CA HIS A 209 -8.47 -15.46 -4.99
C HIS A 209 -9.84 -15.15 -5.58
N GLU A 210 -10.89 -15.85 -5.13
CA GLU A 210 -12.26 -15.62 -5.62
C GLU A 210 -12.78 -14.24 -5.17
N SER A 211 -12.44 -13.85 -3.95
CA SER A 211 -12.83 -12.55 -3.40
C SER A 211 -12.17 -11.39 -4.17
N VAL A 212 -10.87 -11.47 -4.47
CA VAL A 212 -10.16 -10.48 -5.30
C VAL A 212 -10.77 -10.38 -6.70
N ASP A 213 -11.08 -11.52 -7.35
CA ASP A 213 -11.71 -11.52 -8.67
C ASP A 213 -13.07 -10.81 -8.68
N ASN A 214 -13.82 -10.87 -7.59
CA ASN A 214 -15.16 -10.29 -7.49
C ASN A 214 -15.18 -8.85 -6.95
N MET A 215 -14.29 -8.52 -6.01
CA MET A 215 -14.35 -7.27 -5.22
C MET A 215 -13.17 -6.33 -5.46
N GLY A 216 -12.10 -6.81 -6.11
CA GLY A 216 -10.87 -6.04 -6.28
C GLY A 216 -11.05 -4.70 -6.99
N ASP A 217 -11.86 -4.65 -8.05
CA ASP A 217 -12.12 -3.40 -8.79
C ASP A 217 -12.89 -2.39 -7.94
N LEU A 218 -13.88 -2.82 -7.14
CA LEU A 218 -14.64 -1.93 -6.26
C LEU A 218 -13.77 -1.43 -5.10
N ALA A 219 -12.94 -2.30 -4.53
CA ALA A 219 -11.97 -1.93 -3.50
C ALA A 219 -10.98 -0.88 -4.04
N ALA A 220 -10.46 -1.08 -5.26
CA ALA A 220 -9.56 -0.15 -5.93
C ALA A 220 -10.23 1.22 -6.20
N ASP A 221 -11.50 1.23 -6.59
CA ASP A 221 -12.28 2.45 -6.82
C ASP A 221 -12.44 3.25 -5.51
N ASN A 222 -12.84 2.60 -4.41
CA ASN A 222 -12.94 3.23 -3.11
C ASN A 222 -11.61 3.83 -2.66
N SER A 223 -10.51 3.09 -2.78
CA SER A 223 -9.16 3.54 -2.44
C SER A 223 -8.75 4.77 -3.27
N SER A 224 -9.09 4.81 -4.56
CA SER A 224 -8.83 5.96 -5.44
C SER A 224 -9.67 7.19 -5.06
N ARG A 225 -10.94 7.01 -4.67
CA ARG A 225 -11.81 8.10 -4.19
C ARG A 225 -11.27 8.77 -2.92
N ILE A 226 -10.66 7.99 -2.04
CA ILE A 226 -10.01 8.53 -0.84
C ILE A 226 -8.87 9.46 -1.24
N VAL A 227 -8.02 9.08 -2.20
CA VAL A 227 -6.94 9.95 -2.69
C VAL A 227 -7.50 11.24 -3.30
N ILE A 228 -8.57 11.16 -4.09
CA ILE A 228 -9.24 12.35 -4.65
C ILE A 228 -9.72 13.27 -3.53
N GLN A 229 -10.38 12.73 -2.50
CA GLN A 229 -10.84 13.49 -1.35
C GLN A 229 -9.69 14.14 -0.57
N MET A 230 -8.53 13.45 -0.44
CA MET A 230 -7.32 14.04 0.13
C MET A 230 -6.84 15.24 -0.69
N MET A 231 -6.86 15.16 -2.04
CA MET A 231 -6.46 16.28 -2.90
C MET A 231 -7.35 17.51 -2.68
N ASP A 232 -8.66 17.31 -2.52
CA ASP A 232 -9.60 18.38 -2.23
C ASP A 232 -9.31 19.03 -0.86
N ALA A 233 -9.04 18.23 0.16
CA ALA A 233 -8.73 18.71 1.50
C ALA A 233 -7.39 19.48 1.58
N MET A 234 -6.40 19.14 0.77
CA MET A 234 -5.13 19.87 0.67
C MET A 234 -5.24 21.27 0.05
N ARG A 235 -6.41 21.63 -0.47
CA ARG A 235 -6.68 22.94 -1.09
C ARG A 235 -6.91 24.05 -0.05
N SER A 236 -7.29 23.70 1.15
CA SER A 236 -7.60 24.64 2.25
C SER A 236 -6.35 25.02 3.03
#